data_46e025d70333db41976a36d54cac523d
#
_entry.id   46e025d70333db41976a36d54cac523d
#
_cell.length_a   1.000
_cell.length_b   1.000
_cell.length_c   1.000
_cell.angle_alpha   90.00
_cell.angle_beta   90.00
_cell.angle_gamma   90.00
#
_symmetry.space_group_name_H-M   'P 1'
#
loop_
_entity.id
_entity.type
_entity.pdbx_description
1 polymer ?
#
loop_
_entity_poly.entity_id
_entity_poly.type
_entity_poly.pdbx_seq_one_letter_code
_entity_poly.pdbx_strand_id
1 'polypeptide(L)'
;MTMFSCFPRKLRTVAHKNVNVFDVRILERHPYTTQTFTPIDLSSQVKTTGAGGEVEEEPFYLVIVAPSLKGTTATARTDDGKTVTVVDPPDLSRLRAFVARGGQAVTYGAGTWHAPMVVIGKRRVDFVVVQFMNGVGDEDCQEVRFGEGIAVEVSGEGTKKALAKL
;
A
#
# COMPACT_ATOMS: atom_id res chain seq x y z
N MET A 1 -17.85 -4.69 -6.27
CA MET A 1 -17.69 -3.51 -5.39
C MET A 1 -17.75 -3.98 -3.96
N THR A 2 -16.78 -3.59 -3.15
CA THR A 2 -16.63 -4.00 -1.74
C THR A 2 -16.28 -2.78 -0.88
N MET A 3 -16.65 -2.80 0.38
CA MET A 3 -16.18 -1.81 1.36
C MET A 3 -15.05 -2.39 2.19
N PHE A 4 -13.99 -1.62 2.39
CA PHE A 4 -12.79 -2.06 3.07
C PHE A 4 -12.37 -1.04 4.13
N SER A 5 -12.31 -1.45 5.40
CA SER A 5 -11.91 -0.59 6.53
C SER A 5 -10.44 -0.79 6.84
N CYS A 6 -9.64 0.26 6.70
CA CYS A 6 -8.22 0.25 6.99
C CYS A 6 -7.92 1.00 8.29
N PHE A 7 -7.37 0.29 9.25
CA PHE A 7 -6.91 0.86 10.52
C PHE A 7 -5.47 1.36 10.42
N PRO A 8 -5.10 2.37 11.24
CA PRO A 8 -3.74 2.87 11.28
C PRO A 8 -2.70 1.78 11.54
N ARG A 9 -1.65 1.79 10.74
CA ARG A 9 -0.52 0.85 10.84
C ARG A 9 0.60 1.48 11.66
N LYS A 10 1.25 0.67 12.47
CA LYS A 10 2.40 1.12 13.26
C LYS A 10 3.61 1.32 12.34
N LEU A 11 4.31 2.42 12.56
CA LEU A 11 5.62 2.67 11.99
C LEU A 11 6.70 2.26 12.97
N ARG A 12 7.82 1.79 12.46
CA ARG A 12 9.02 1.53 13.23
C ARG A 12 9.95 2.73 13.15
N THR A 13 10.45 3.20 14.28
CA THR A 13 11.44 4.30 14.32
C THR A 13 12.85 3.74 14.19
N VAL A 14 13.64 4.27 13.27
CA VAL A 14 15.06 3.96 13.12
C VAL A 14 15.84 5.03 13.87
N ALA A 15 16.22 4.74 15.13
CA ALA A 15 16.73 5.71 16.09
C ALA A 15 17.95 6.51 15.59
N HIS A 16 18.94 5.86 14.94
CA HIS A 16 20.16 6.54 14.47
C HIS A 16 19.93 7.53 13.33
N LYS A 17 18.76 7.45 12.64
CA LYS A 17 18.37 8.35 11.55
C LYS A 17 17.21 9.26 11.94
N ASN A 18 16.58 9.00 13.06
CA ASN A 18 15.33 9.67 13.49
C ASN A 18 14.24 9.67 12.40
N VAL A 19 14.08 8.57 11.69
CA VAL A 19 13.07 8.39 10.65
C VAL A 19 12.09 7.28 11.01
N ASN A 20 10.84 7.47 10.62
CA ASN A 20 9.82 6.44 10.71
C ASN A 20 9.84 5.58 9.46
N VAL A 21 9.64 4.29 9.63
CA VAL A 21 9.69 3.31 8.55
C VAL A 21 8.45 2.44 8.60
N PHE A 22 7.87 2.18 7.44
CA PHE A 22 6.88 1.14 7.24
C PHE A 22 7.55 -0.07 6.56
N ASP A 23 7.44 -1.25 7.15
CA ASP A 23 7.98 -2.49 6.59
C ASP A 23 6.91 -3.16 5.71
N VAL A 24 7.06 -3.07 4.39
CA VAL A 24 6.17 -3.68 3.39
C VAL A 24 6.43 -5.18 3.37
N ARG A 25 5.45 -5.97 3.76
CA ARG A 25 5.58 -7.43 3.81
C ARG A 25 4.86 -8.15 2.68
N ILE A 26 3.97 -7.45 1.99
CA ILE A 26 3.14 -8.03 0.93
C ILE A 26 3.08 -7.03 -0.23
N LEU A 27 3.24 -7.55 -1.44
CA LEU A 27 2.82 -6.91 -2.68
C LEU A 27 1.86 -7.84 -3.39
N GLU A 28 0.75 -7.29 -3.86
CA GLU A 28 -0.23 -7.98 -4.69
C GLU A 28 -0.32 -7.32 -6.06
N ARG A 29 -0.81 -8.04 -7.05
CA ARG A 29 -1.16 -7.48 -8.36
C ARG A 29 -2.38 -8.17 -8.94
N HIS A 30 -3.05 -7.43 -9.82
CA HIS A 30 -4.14 -7.92 -10.65
C HIS A 30 -3.67 -7.88 -12.10
N PRO A 31 -3.22 -9.01 -12.71
CA PRO A 31 -2.62 -9.01 -14.04
C PRO A 31 -3.53 -8.45 -15.13
N TYR A 32 -4.84 -8.65 -15.02
CA TYR A 32 -5.80 -8.37 -16.08
C TYR A 32 -6.77 -7.23 -15.78
N THR A 33 -6.90 -6.83 -14.52
CA THR A 33 -7.88 -5.83 -14.11
C THR A 33 -7.26 -4.66 -13.37
N THR A 34 -7.98 -3.56 -13.33
CA THR A 34 -7.67 -2.40 -12.50
C THR A 34 -8.38 -2.52 -11.16
N GLN A 35 -7.78 -1.97 -10.12
CA GLN A 35 -8.40 -1.89 -8.80
C GLN A 35 -8.39 -0.44 -8.32
N THR A 36 -9.56 0.08 -7.94
CA THR A 36 -9.71 1.46 -7.49
C THR A 36 -10.16 1.50 -6.03
N PHE A 37 -9.44 2.25 -5.23
CA PHE A 37 -9.78 2.58 -3.84
C PHE A 37 -10.23 4.02 -3.75
N THR A 38 -11.46 4.25 -3.30
CA THR A 38 -12.01 5.59 -3.09
C THR A 38 -12.31 5.75 -1.61
N PRO A 39 -11.61 6.67 -0.89
CA PRO A 39 -11.92 6.96 0.50
C PRO A 39 -13.34 7.51 0.62
N ILE A 40 -14.05 7.07 1.64
CA ILE A 40 -15.40 7.54 1.97
C ILE A 40 -15.48 8.03 3.40
N ASP A 41 -16.55 8.77 3.71
CA ASP A 41 -16.88 9.23 5.07
C ASP A 41 -15.83 10.14 5.74
N LEU A 42 -15.00 10.81 4.94
CA LEU A 42 -13.99 11.73 5.46
C LEU A 42 -14.61 13.05 5.94
N SER A 43 -15.78 13.42 5.41
CA SER A 43 -16.49 14.66 5.76
C SER A 43 -17.24 14.57 7.09
N SER A 44 -17.67 13.37 7.48
CA SER A 44 -18.34 13.12 8.76
C SER A 44 -17.37 12.97 9.92
N GLN A 45 -16.08 12.81 9.62
CA GLN A 45 -15.05 12.83 10.65
C GLN A 45 -14.91 14.26 11.17
N VAL A 46 -15.56 14.52 12.32
CA VAL A 46 -15.54 15.80 13.01
C VAL A 46 -14.10 16.28 13.11
N LYS A 47 -13.81 17.44 12.52
CA LYS A 47 -12.57 18.17 12.79
C LYS A 47 -12.70 18.67 14.24
N THR A 48 -12.36 17.83 15.20
CA THR A 48 -12.32 18.27 16.59
C THR A 48 -11.13 19.20 16.70
N THR A 49 -11.41 20.49 16.74
CA THR A 49 -10.49 21.45 17.33
C THR A 49 -10.41 21.09 18.80
N GLY A 50 -9.36 20.39 19.19
CA GLY A 50 -9.07 20.17 20.60
C GLY A 50 -8.97 21.49 21.33
N ALA A 51 -9.18 21.50 22.64
CA ALA A 51 -9.15 22.69 23.49
C ALA A 51 -7.82 23.50 23.44
N GLY A 52 -6.85 23.07 22.64
CA GLY A 52 -5.57 23.72 22.35
C GLY A 52 -5.38 24.24 20.93
N GLY A 53 -6.43 24.25 20.09
CA GLY A 53 -6.31 24.74 18.71
C GLY A 53 -5.51 23.83 17.76
N GLU A 54 -5.20 22.60 18.15
CA GLU A 54 -4.57 21.62 17.26
C GLU A 54 -5.53 21.28 16.13
N VAL A 55 -5.13 21.64 14.91
CA VAL A 55 -5.83 21.21 13.69
C VAL A 55 -5.63 19.69 13.59
N GLU A 56 -6.71 18.94 13.69
CA GLU A 56 -6.65 17.49 13.57
C GLU A 56 -6.14 17.12 12.19
N GLU A 57 -5.07 16.34 12.16
CA GLU A 57 -4.37 15.96 10.95
C GLU A 57 -5.30 15.20 10.00
N GLU A 58 -5.37 15.64 8.76
CA GLU A 58 -6.16 15.00 7.71
C GLU A 58 -5.75 13.53 7.55
N PRO A 59 -6.70 12.59 7.40
CA PRO A 59 -6.37 11.19 7.18
C PRO A 59 -5.44 11.03 5.98
N PHE A 60 -4.41 10.22 6.11
CA PHE A 60 -3.51 9.94 5.02
C PHE A 60 -3.06 8.47 5.00
N TYR A 61 -2.68 8.02 3.82
CA TYR A 61 -2.28 6.64 3.60
C TYR A 61 -1.15 6.55 2.57
N LEU A 62 -0.38 5.46 2.65
CA LEU A 62 0.69 5.17 1.72
C LEU A 62 0.14 4.37 0.52
N VAL A 63 0.53 4.80 -0.65
CA VAL A 63 0.40 4.09 -1.92
C VAL A 63 1.78 3.60 -2.30
N ILE A 64 2.00 2.29 -2.26
CA ILE A 64 3.30 1.67 -2.50
C ILE A 64 3.17 0.78 -3.72
N VAL A 65 3.97 1.05 -4.75
CA VAL A 65 3.88 0.38 -6.05
C VAL A 65 5.24 -0.02 -6.58
N ALA A 66 5.26 -1.09 -7.37
CA ALA A 66 6.42 -1.50 -8.15
C ALA A 66 5.96 -1.94 -9.55
N PRO A 67 6.70 -1.62 -10.62
CA PRO A 67 6.41 -2.18 -11.94
C PRO A 67 6.74 -3.67 -11.97
N SER A 68 6.16 -4.38 -12.92
CA SER A 68 6.52 -5.78 -13.20
C SER A 68 7.80 -5.86 -14.05
N LEU A 69 8.69 -6.78 -13.73
CA LEU A 69 9.83 -7.19 -14.56
C LEU A 69 9.32 -8.09 -15.68
N LYS A 70 8.74 -7.49 -16.72
CA LYS A 70 8.09 -8.21 -17.82
C LYS A 70 9.04 -9.16 -18.53
N GLY A 71 8.55 -10.38 -18.80
CA GLY A 71 9.28 -11.43 -19.51
C GLY A 71 10.34 -12.11 -18.65
N THR A 72 10.38 -11.87 -17.34
CA THR A 72 11.28 -12.56 -16.42
C THR A 72 10.50 -13.43 -15.44
N THR A 73 11.22 -14.32 -14.76
CA THR A 73 10.68 -15.16 -13.70
C THR A 73 11.54 -15.08 -12.45
N ALA A 74 10.91 -15.27 -11.31
CA ALA A 74 11.58 -15.45 -10.03
C ALA A 74 11.05 -16.71 -9.33
N THR A 75 11.79 -17.22 -8.38
CA THR A 75 11.40 -18.35 -7.57
C THR A 75 10.97 -17.90 -6.19
N ALA A 76 9.84 -18.37 -5.72
CA ALA A 76 9.33 -18.13 -4.37
C ALA A 76 8.98 -19.46 -3.69
N ARG A 77 8.82 -19.45 -2.38
CA ARG A 77 8.28 -20.56 -1.61
C ARG A 77 6.90 -20.21 -1.08
N THR A 78 5.98 -21.14 -1.19
CA THR A 78 4.65 -21.06 -0.57
C THR A 78 4.73 -21.37 0.92
N ASP A 79 3.68 -21.05 1.67
CA ASP A 79 3.63 -21.28 3.12
C ASP A 79 3.74 -22.78 3.47
N ASP A 80 3.31 -23.68 2.58
CA ASP A 80 3.49 -25.15 2.70
C ASP A 80 4.86 -25.66 2.21
N GLY A 81 5.79 -24.75 1.89
CA GLY A 81 7.18 -25.03 1.55
C GLY A 81 7.43 -25.43 0.10
N LYS A 82 6.42 -25.43 -0.76
CA LYS A 82 6.59 -25.71 -2.19
C LYS A 82 7.28 -24.56 -2.90
N THR A 83 8.06 -24.89 -3.90
CA THR A 83 8.69 -23.92 -4.78
C THR A 83 7.73 -23.59 -5.93
N VAL A 84 7.49 -22.30 -6.15
CA VAL A 84 6.65 -21.79 -7.25
C VAL A 84 7.42 -20.77 -8.08
N THR A 85 7.04 -20.68 -9.34
CA THR A 85 7.57 -19.66 -10.25
C THR A 85 6.64 -18.45 -10.25
N VAL A 86 7.19 -17.27 -9.96
CA VAL A 86 6.51 -15.99 -10.10
C VAL A 86 6.86 -15.42 -11.47
N VAL A 87 5.88 -15.31 -12.34
CA VAL A 87 6.05 -14.71 -13.67
C VAL A 87 5.91 -13.19 -13.53
N ASP A 88 6.75 -12.43 -14.22
CA ASP A 88 6.79 -10.96 -14.16
C ASP A 88 6.82 -10.43 -12.71
N PRO A 89 7.82 -10.82 -11.89
CA PRO A 89 7.89 -10.43 -10.49
C PRO A 89 8.01 -8.90 -10.31
N PRO A 90 7.81 -8.38 -9.09
CA PRO A 90 7.95 -6.95 -8.83
C PRO A 90 9.39 -6.48 -9.00
N ASP A 91 9.60 -5.36 -9.70
CA ASP A 91 10.88 -4.66 -9.75
C ASP A 91 11.07 -3.84 -8.49
N LEU A 92 11.69 -4.44 -7.48
CA LEU A 92 11.91 -3.81 -6.18
C LEU A 92 12.89 -2.62 -6.28
N SER A 93 13.77 -2.60 -7.28
CA SER A 93 14.70 -1.47 -7.50
C SER A 93 13.96 -0.19 -7.93
N ARG A 94 12.78 -0.34 -8.48
CA ARG A 94 11.90 0.74 -8.93
C ARG A 94 10.66 0.90 -8.05
N LEU A 95 10.63 0.27 -6.87
CA LEU A 95 9.55 0.47 -5.91
C LEU A 95 9.45 1.97 -5.55
N ARG A 96 8.21 2.47 -5.49
CA ARG A 96 7.89 3.85 -5.12
C ARG A 96 6.79 3.86 -4.08
N ALA A 97 6.88 4.83 -3.18
CA ALA A 97 5.83 5.10 -2.22
C ALA A 97 5.40 6.56 -2.33
N PHE A 98 4.11 6.78 -2.20
CA PHE A 98 3.46 8.08 -2.25
C PHE A 98 2.55 8.24 -1.03
N VAL A 99 2.38 9.47 -0.58
CA VAL A 99 1.37 9.81 0.42
C VAL A 99 0.13 10.31 -0.30
N ALA A 100 -0.99 9.64 -0.09
CA ALA A 100 -2.31 10.13 -0.49
C ALA A 100 -3.01 10.73 0.73
N ARG A 101 -3.70 11.84 0.54
CA ARG A 101 -4.34 12.64 1.60
C ARG A 101 -5.82 12.84 1.31
N GLY A 102 -6.59 12.94 2.38
CA GLY A 102 -8.02 13.26 2.31
C GLY A 102 -8.77 12.34 1.36
N GLY A 103 -9.60 12.92 0.51
CA GLY A 103 -10.46 12.21 -0.44
C GLY A 103 -9.78 11.74 -1.73
N GLN A 104 -8.44 11.72 -1.81
CA GLN A 104 -7.77 11.24 -3.01
C GLN A 104 -8.07 9.75 -3.24
N ALA A 105 -8.68 9.43 -4.38
CA ALA A 105 -8.83 8.06 -4.85
C ALA A 105 -7.57 7.60 -5.57
N VAL A 106 -7.32 6.29 -5.54
CA VAL A 106 -6.17 5.66 -6.21
C VAL A 106 -6.66 4.52 -7.07
N THR A 107 -6.20 4.48 -8.31
CA THR A 107 -6.43 3.35 -9.22
C THR A 107 -5.10 2.70 -9.56
N TYR A 108 -4.96 1.43 -9.24
CA TYR A 108 -3.86 0.61 -9.71
C TYR A 108 -4.18 0.08 -11.12
N GLY A 109 -3.26 0.34 -12.06
CA GLY A 109 -3.36 -0.23 -13.41
C GLY A 109 -3.13 -1.73 -13.40
N ALA A 110 -3.71 -2.44 -14.37
CA ALA A 110 -3.50 -3.88 -14.53
C ALA A 110 -2.00 -4.25 -14.55
N GLY A 111 -1.64 -5.28 -13.81
CA GLY A 111 -0.26 -5.77 -13.69
C GLY A 111 0.66 -4.93 -12.80
N THR A 112 0.16 -3.88 -12.14
CA THR A 112 0.95 -3.09 -11.19
C THR A 112 1.03 -3.81 -9.84
N TRP A 113 2.23 -4.16 -9.41
CA TRP A 113 2.46 -4.63 -8.05
C TRP A 113 2.26 -3.50 -7.05
N HIS A 114 1.47 -3.74 -6.01
CA HIS A 114 1.18 -2.74 -5.00
C HIS A 114 1.00 -3.37 -3.62
N ALA A 115 1.29 -2.61 -2.57
CA ALA A 115 0.97 -3.03 -1.22
C ALA A 115 -0.53 -2.87 -0.96
N PRO A 116 -1.15 -3.74 -0.14
CA PRO A 116 -2.46 -3.46 0.43
C PRO A 116 -2.48 -2.10 1.10
N MET A 117 -3.67 -1.47 1.20
CA MET A 117 -3.81 -0.13 1.76
C MET A 117 -3.15 0.04 3.12
N VAL A 118 -2.30 1.05 3.26
CA VAL A 118 -1.52 1.35 4.46
C VAL A 118 -1.91 2.72 5.01
N VAL A 119 -2.87 2.76 5.91
CA VAL A 119 -3.21 3.97 6.64
C VAL A 119 -2.15 4.21 7.71
N ILE A 120 -1.57 5.39 7.76
CA ILE A 120 -0.49 5.77 8.69
C ILE A 120 -0.85 6.98 9.58
N GLY A 121 -2.00 7.58 9.36
CA GLY A 121 -2.56 8.62 10.24
C GLY A 121 -3.11 8.04 11.54
N LYS A 122 -3.78 8.87 12.31
CA LYS A 122 -4.38 8.49 13.61
C LYS A 122 -5.76 7.83 13.46
N ARG A 123 -6.38 7.95 12.29
CA ARG A 123 -7.77 7.54 12.05
C ARG A 123 -7.87 6.37 11.08
N ARG A 124 -8.92 5.59 11.25
CA ARG A 124 -9.37 4.61 10.26
C ARG A 124 -9.78 5.34 8.98
N VAL A 125 -9.51 4.73 7.84
CA VAL A 125 -10.04 5.15 6.54
C VAL A 125 -10.84 4.01 5.95
N ASP A 126 -12.09 4.29 5.60
CA ASP A 126 -12.96 3.35 4.89
C ASP A 126 -12.88 3.65 3.39
N PHE A 127 -12.77 2.59 2.58
CA PHE A 127 -12.68 2.69 1.14
C PHE A 127 -13.81 1.92 0.47
N VAL A 128 -14.40 2.51 -0.55
CA VAL A 128 -15.09 1.74 -1.58
C VAL A 128 -14.06 1.23 -2.56
N VAL A 129 -14.04 -0.08 -2.75
CA VAL A 129 -13.14 -0.75 -3.70
C VAL A 129 -13.95 -1.21 -4.91
N VAL A 130 -13.52 -0.77 -6.08
CA VAL A 130 -14.07 -1.20 -7.37
C VAL A 130 -13.00 -1.95 -8.13
N GLN A 131 -13.32 -3.18 -8.45
CA GLN A 131 -12.47 -4.06 -9.25
C GLN A 131 -13.35 -4.88 -10.20
N PHE A 132 -12.94 -4.99 -11.43
CA PHE A 132 -13.51 -5.95 -12.37
C PHE A 132 -12.79 -7.28 -12.16
N MET A 133 -13.51 -8.37 -12.31
CA MET A 133 -12.98 -9.73 -12.12
C MET A 133 -13.32 -10.54 -13.37
N ASN A 134 -12.37 -11.35 -13.81
CA ASN A 134 -12.57 -12.31 -14.90
C ASN A 134 -13.33 -13.57 -14.45
N GLY A 135 -13.67 -13.67 -13.16
CA GLY A 135 -14.34 -14.82 -12.57
C GLY A 135 -13.40 -15.97 -12.15
N VAL A 136 -12.08 -15.83 -12.39
CA VAL A 136 -11.06 -16.82 -12.02
C VAL A 136 -10.11 -16.19 -11.01
N GLY A 137 -10.38 -16.37 -9.72
CA GLY A 137 -9.70 -15.66 -8.63
C GLY A 137 -8.18 -15.84 -8.62
N ASP A 138 -7.72 -17.06 -8.87
CA ASP A 138 -6.28 -17.39 -8.82
C ASP A 138 -5.48 -16.79 -9.99
N GLU A 139 -6.15 -16.40 -11.07
CA GLU A 139 -5.48 -15.78 -12.22
C GLU A 139 -5.29 -14.27 -12.04
N ASP A 140 -6.24 -13.61 -11.40
CA ASP A 140 -6.28 -12.15 -11.31
C ASP A 140 -6.03 -11.60 -9.89
N CYS A 141 -5.46 -12.41 -9.03
CA CYS A 141 -4.95 -11.96 -7.74
C CYS A 141 -3.68 -12.73 -7.39
N GLN A 142 -2.54 -12.12 -7.58
CA GLN A 142 -1.23 -12.71 -7.29
C GLN A 142 -0.58 -11.94 -6.14
N GLU A 143 -0.06 -12.67 -5.17
CA GLU A 143 0.55 -12.09 -3.96
C GLU A 143 1.96 -12.63 -3.77
N VAL A 144 2.89 -11.76 -3.37
CA VAL A 144 4.24 -12.14 -2.93
C VAL A 144 4.49 -11.58 -1.54
N ARG A 145 5.14 -12.37 -0.68
CA ARG A 145 5.46 -12.02 0.70
C ARG A 145 6.95 -11.88 0.91
N PHE A 146 7.33 -10.89 1.73
CA PHE A 146 8.71 -10.60 2.08
C PHE A 146 8.91 -10.83 3.58
N GLY A 147 9.70 -11.82 3.97
CA GLY A 147 9.87 -12.25 5.36
C GLY A 147 10.29 -11.13 6.30
N GLU A 148 11.36 -10.40 5.97
CA GLU A 148 11.84 -9.26 6.78
C GLU A 148 11.11 -7.96 6.45
N GLY A 149 10.45 -7.89 5.29
CA GLY A 149 9.81 -6.69 4.77
C GLY A 149 10.79 -5.79 4.01
N ILE A 150 10.22 -4.90 3.20
CA ILE A 150 10.93 -3.86 2.48
C ILE A 150 10.73 -2.55 3.22
N ALA A 151 11.81 -1.94 3.69
CA ALA A 151 11.75 -0.70 4.47
C ALA A 151 11.38 0.50 3.59
N VAL A 152 10.30 1.17 3.90
CA VAL A 152 9.86 2.42 3.27
C VAL A 152 9.94 3.54 4.29
N GLU A 153 10.84 4.50 4.09
CA GLU A 153 11.00 5.66 4.95
C GLU A 153 9.79 6.60 4.80
N VAL A 154 9.19 6.98 5.93
CA VAL A 154 8.05 7.90 6.00
C VAL A 154 8.50 9.13 6.78
N SER A 155 8.73 10.24 6.09
CA SER A 155 9.12 11.49 6.73
C SER A 155 7.90 12.33 7.09
N GLY A 156 7.93 12.97 8.27
CA GLY A 156 6.78 13.60 8.92
C GLY A 156 6.27 14.91 8.31
N GLU A 157 7.00 15.56 7.43
CA GLU A 157 6.56 16.80 6.80
C GLU A 157 6.48 16.63 5.28
N GLY A 158 5.24 16.56 4.78
CA GLY A 158 4.90 16.84 3.38
C GLY A 158 5.73 16.12 2.30
N THR A 159 6.17 14.92 2.56
CA THR A 159 7.13 14.22 1.68
C THR A 159 6.56 14.01 0.29
N LYS A 160 7.13 14.71 -0.64
CA LYS A 160 6.89 14.50 -2.07
C LYS A 160 7.48 13.17 -2.58
N LYS A 161 8.20 12.41 -1.73
CA LYS A 161 8.87 11.17 -2.13
C LYS A 161 9.27 10.34 -0.91
N ALA A 162 8.65 9.20 -0.70
CA ALA A 162 9.20 8.16 0.15
C ALA A 162 10.26 7.39 -0.65
N LEU A 163 11.45 7.17 -0.09
CA LEU A 163 12.52 6.42 -0.72
C LEU A 163 12.48 4.99 -0.18
N ALA A 164 12.22 4.01 -1.04
CA ALA A 164 12.51 2.63 -0.72
C ALA A 164 14.02 2.41 -0.80
N LYS A 165 14.61 1.86 0.26
CA LYS A 165 15.96 1.32 0.24
C LYS A 165 15.87 -0.19 0.38
N LEU A 166 16.47 -0.87 -0.56
CA LEU A 166 16.72 -2.31 -0.52
C LEU A 166 17.91 -2.59 0.39
#